data_81c46bc124a2405872f0511bc49faad2
#
_entry.id   81c46bc124a2405872f0511bc49faad2
#
_cell.length_a   1.000
_cell.length_b   1.000
_cell.length_c   1.000
_cell.angle_alpha   90.00
_cell.angle_beta   90.00
_cell.angle_gamma   90.00
#
_symmetry.space_group_name_H-M   'P 1'
#
loop_
_entity.id
_entity.type
_entity.pdbx_description
1 polymer ?
#
loop_
_entity_poly.entity_id
_entity_poly.type
_entity_poly.pdbx_seq_one_letter_code
_entity_poly.pdbx_strand_id
1 'polypeptide(L)'
;MLKPFHGFALATLGIAGACASIPAIGDPAVTVTAHAETVPVGTANEDAADDPAIWRNPADPSKSLIVATDKKGGLYVYNLKGETLSFMAAPGLNNVDLIGDAEGNVITVVASDRADLATAHLSISALLPETGELILTERIPVGPGEGYGICLGEISPDGAFTAVSAPKEGTIYRTRISNGANGTIEHQTEVLTTVATQPEGCVVDGRTGTLYIGEEIAGVWAIDMETGAKSLVAPVGTGMLVPDVEGLALAPEGEDGGYLVASSQGDNAYAVYRLPAMTPVGRFRIAAGAFGSTEETDGIELDNRDFGPDFPGGLFIAQDGINPPHAQNFKLARWDEILAALEAGS
;
A
#
# COMPACT_ATOMS: atom_id res chain seq x y z
N MET A 1 -23.82 43.32 70.94
CA MET A 1 -23.80 41.88 70.76
C MET A 1 -24.26 41.56 69.35
N LEU A 2 -23.30 41.39 68.40
CA LEU A 2 -23.61 40.97 67.03
C LEU A 2 -23.12 39.56 66.85
N LYS A 3 -23.98 38.66 66.42
CA LYS A 3 -23.67 37.30 66.07
C LYS A 3 -23.13 37.22 64.58
N PRO A 4 -22.12 36.43 64.28
CA PRO A 4 -21.67 36.25 62.88
C PRO A 4 -22.55 35.24 62.16
N PHE A 5 -22.93 35.59 60.93
CA PHE A 5 -23.55 34.70 59.96
C PHE A 5 -22.47 33.77 59.35
N HIS A 6 -22.70 32.47 59.41
CA HIS A 6 -21.88 31.47 58.68
C HIS A 6 -22.52 31.23 57.32
N GLY A 7 -21.83 31.66 56.29
CA GLY A 7 -22.21 31.33 54.91
C GLY A 7 -21.70 29.90 54.54
N PHE A 8 -22.62 29.01 54.19
CA PHE A 8 -22.31 27.72 53.59
C PHE A 8 -22.02 27.92 52.10
N ALA A 9 -20.79 27.63 51.69
CA ALA A 9 -20.46 27.56 50.25
C ALA A 9 -20.79 26.16 49.74
N LEU A 10 -21.75 26.07 48.82
CA LEU A 10 -22.05 24.85 48.06
C LEU A 10 -20.98 24.70 46.98
N ALA A 11 -20.10 23.73 47.10
CA ALA A 11 -19.20 23.35 46.04
C ALA A 11 -19.93 22.40 45.07
N THR A 12 -20.26 22.86 43.89
CA THR A 12 -20.75 22.02 42.80
C THR A 12 -19.57 21.26 42.17
N LEU A 13 -19.48 19.95 42.45
CA LEU A 13 -18.61 19.04 41.69
C LEU A 13 -19.16 18.90 40.29
N GLY A 14 -18.50 19.51 39.30
CA GLY A 14 -18.73 19.23 37.91
C GLY A 14 -18.14 17.84 37.55
N ILE A 15 -19.02 16.87 37.25
CA ILE A 15 -18.60 15.59 36.68
C ILE A 15 -18.28 15.86 35.21
N ALA A 16 -16.97 15.99 34.89
CA ALA A 16 -16.51 15.93 33.51
C ALA A 16 -16.70 14.49 33.05
N GLY A 17 -17.75 14.21 32.30
CA GLY A 17 -17.90 12.95 31.57
C GLY A 17 -16.83 12.89 30.49
N ALA A 18 -15.80 12.11 30.71
CA ALA A 18 -14.91 11.68 29.63
C ALA A 18 -15.76 10.80 28.69
N CYS A 19 -16.11 11.31 27.52
CA CYS A 19 -16.54 10.46 26.42
C CYS A 19 -15.35 9.59 26.03
N ALA A 20 -15.28 8.38 26.55
CA ALA A 20 -14.41 7.36 25.96
C ALA A 20 -15.00 7.04 24.59
N SER A 21 -14.29 7.43 23.52
CA SER A 21 -14.62 6.96 22.18
C SER A 21 -14.43 5.44 22.18
N ILE A 22 -15.49 4.69 21.87
CA ILE A 22 -15.36 3.26 21.59
C ILE A 22 -14.56 3.18 20.29
N PRO A 23 -13.45 2.41 20.24
CA PRO A 23 -12.72 2.23 18.99
C PRO A 23 -13.67 1.73 17.89
N ALA A 24 -13.54 2.28 16.69
CA ALA A 24 -14.28 1.79 15.54
C ALA A 24 -13.86 0.36 15.26
N ILE A 25 -14.81 -0.57 15.16
CA ILE A 25 -14.59 -1.98 14.86
C ILE A 25 -15.37 -2.27 13.59
N GLY A 26 -14.70 -2.89 12.61
CA GLY A 26 -15.35 -3.33 11.38
C GLY A 26 -16.14 -4.63 11.58
N ASP A 27 -16.78 -5.09 10.51
CA ASP A 27 -17.45 -6.39 10.46
C ASP A 27 -16.46 -7.53 10.80
N PRO A 28 -16.94 -8.70 11.23
CA PRO A 28 -16.08 -9.82 11.55
C PRO A 28 -15.12 -10.17 10.41
N ALA A 29 -13.87 -10.48 10.75
CA ALA A 29 -12.85 -10.90 9.80
C ALA A 29 -12.46 -12.36 10.06
N VAL A 30 -12.31 -13.15 8.98
CA VAL A 30 -11.70 -14.48 9.07
C VAL A 30 -10.20 -14.36 9.33
N THR A 31 -9.57 -15.42 9.81
CA THR A 31 -8.14 -15.42 10.10
C THR A 31 -7.39 -16.37 9.17
N VAL A 32 -6.25 -15.88 8.67
CA VAL A 32 -5.23 -16.68 7.99
C VAL A 32 -3.91 -16.51 8.70
N THR A 33 -2.87 -17.25 8.32
CA THR A 33 -1.52 -17.11 8.87
C THR A 33 -0.51 -16.84 7.76
N ALA A 34 0.57 -16.14 8.08
CA ALA A 34 1.67 -15.97 7.14
C ALA A 34 2.40 -17.30 6.86
N HIS A 35 2.83 -17.47 5.61
CA HIS A 35 3.66 -18.60 5.15
C HIS A 35 5.16 -18.30 5.25
N ALA A 36 5.52 -17.01 5.12
CA ALA A 36 6.87 -16.50 5.30
C ALA A 36 6.80 -15.06 5.84
N GLU A 37 7.94 -14.55 6.29
CA GLU A 37 8.12 -13.14 6.62
C GLU A 37 9.50 -12.69 6.17
N THR A 38 9.66 -11.40 5.88
CA THR A 38 10.96 -10.85 5.53
C THR A 38 11.83 -10.67 6.77
N VAL A 39 13.15 -10.69 6.56
CA VAL A 39 14.07 -10.08 7.52
C VAL A 39 13.59 -8.65 7.80
N PRO A 40 13.53 -8.23 9.08
CA PRO A 40 13.11 -6.88 9.42
C PRO A 40 13.96 -5.80 8.73
N VAL A 41 13.35 -4.63 8.47
CA VAL A 41 14.08 -3.47 7.95
C VAL A 41 15.16 -3.00 8.94
N GLY A 42 16.14 -2.25 8.45
CA GLY A 42 17.27 -1.82 9.28
C GLY A 42 16.93 -0.76 10.31
N THR A 43 15.90 0.05 10.05
CA THR A 43 15.45 1.09 10.96
C THR A 43 14.60 0.49 12.07
N ALA A 44 15.10 0.56 13.30
CA ALA A 44 14.44 -0.02 14.47
C ALA A 44 13.82 1.07 15.36
N ASN A 45 12.72 0.71 16.04
CA ASN A 45 12.00 1.56 17.01
C ASN A 45 11.39 2.83 16.39
N GLU A 46 11.16 2.83 15.11
CA GLU A 46 10.51 3.90 14.35
C GLU A 46 9.49 3.28 13.39
N ASP A 47 8.54 4.07 12.94
CA ASP A 47 7.70 3.77 11.80
C ASP A 47 8.55 3.89 10.52
N ALA A 48 8.88 2.73 9.92
CA ALA A 48 9.90 2.62 8.90
C ALA A 48 9.54 1.73 7.70
N ALA A 49 9.14 0.49 7.92
CA ALA A 49 8.64 -0.33 6.82
C ALA A 49 7.30 0.23 6.34
N ASP A 50 7.07 0.24 5.02
CA ASP A 50 5.88 0.86 4.47
C ASP A 50 5.23 -0.01 3.38
N ASP A 51 5.77 -0.02 2.18
CA ASP A 51 5.09 -0.55 1.01
C ASP A 51 5.93 -1.60 0.28
N PRO A 52 5.35 -2.74 -0.11
CA PRO A 52 5.99 -3.76 -0.92
C PRO A 52 5.51 -3.72 -2.37
N ALA A 53 6.37 -4.10 -3.31
CA ALA A 53 6.04 -4.38 -4.69
C ALA A 53 6.59 -5.74 -5.13
N ILE A 54 5.86 -6.50 -5.96
CA ILE A 54 6.22 -7.83 -6.42
C ILE A 54 6.69 -7.81 -7.87
N TRP A 55 7.91 -8.25 -8.13
CA TRP A 55 8.31 -8.66 -9.47
C TRP A 55 8.18 -10.16 -9.61
N ARG A 56 7.26 -10.62 -10.46
CA ARG A 56 7.12 -12.04 -10.79
C ARG A 56 8.07 -12.42 -11.90
N ASN A 57 8.99 -13.35 -11.59
CA ASN A 57 9.92 -13.88 -12.57
C ASN A 57 9.19 -14.73 -13.63
N PRO A 58 9.20 -14.32 -14.92
CA PRO A 58 8.44 -15.04 -15.96
C PRO A 58 9.03 -16.42 -16.29
N ALA A 59 10.34 -16.61 -16.09
CA ALA A 59 11.03 -17.87 -16.41
C ALA A 59 10.96 -18.89 -15.26
N ASP A 60 11.00 -18.43 -14.01
CA ASP A 60 10.94 -19.27 -12.80
C ASP A 60 10.25 -18.49 -11.68
N PRO A 61 8.91 -18.62 -11.57
CA PRO A 61 8.14 -17.85 -10.58
C PRO A 61 8.60 -18.01 -9.13
N SER A 62 9.25 -19.13 -8.78
CA SER A 62 9.80 -19.32 -7.43
C SER A 62 11.04 -18.44 -7.14
N LYS A 63 11.59 -17.79 -8.17
CA LYS A 63 12.68 -16.80 -8.07
C LYS A 63 12.21 -15.37 -8.23
N SER A 64 10.95 -15.12 -7.99
CA SER A 64 10.40 -13.77 -7.94
C SER A 64 11.01 -12.96 -6.81
N LEU A 65 10.94 -11.64 -6.94
CA LEU A 65 11.55 -10.70 -6.01
C LEU A 65 10.49 -9.77 -5.41
N ILE A 66 10.76 -9.31 -4.21
CA ILE A 66 9.98 -8.30 -3.50
C ILE A 66 10.89 -7.09 -3.32
N VAL A 67 10.42 -5.92 -3.73
CA VAL A 67 11.04 -4.63 -3.40
C VAL A 67 10.19 -3.97 -2.34
N ALA A 68 10.80 -3.49 -1.26
CA ALA A 68 10.04 -2.92 -0.17
C ALA A 68 10.76 -1.74 0.48
N THR A 69 9.98 -0.79 0.98
CA THR A 69 10.50 0.45 1.55
C THR A 69 10.82 0.33 3.03
N ASP A 70 11.93 0.95 3.41
CA ASP A 70 12.23 1.48 4.72
C ASP A 70 12.27 3.01 4.58
N LYS A 71 11.23 3.71 5.03
CA LYS A 71 11.06 5.17 4.86
C LYS A 71 12.26 5.98 5.35
N LYS A 72 13.03 5.43 6.28
CA LYS A 72 14.19 6.09 6.88
C LYS A 72 15.51 5.62 6.28
N GLY A 73 15.53 4.42 5.68
CA GLY A 73 16.73 3.76 5.18
C GLY A 73 16.84 3.74 3.66
N GLY A 74 15.81 3.30 2.96
CA GLY A 74 15.81 3.12 1.50
C GLY A 74 14.99 1.93 1.03
N LEU A 75 15.45 1.24 0.00
CA LEU A 75 14.77 0.09 -0.58
C LEU A 75 15.52 -1.23 -0.29
N TYR A 76 14.79 -2.19 0.19
CA TYR A 76 15.22 -3.59 0.30
C TYR A 76 14.75 -4.40 -0.90
N VAL A 77 15.53 -5.41 -1.27
CA VAL A 77 15.10 -6.46 -2.18
C VAL A 77 15.18 -7.80 -1.43
N TYR A 78 14.06 -8.52 -1.43
CA TYR A 78 13.94 -9.82 -0.79
C TYR A 78 13.58 -10.90 -1.82
N ASN A 79 13.92 -12.16 -1.51
CA ASN A 79 13.35 -13.31 -2.19
C ASN A 79 12.03 -13.75 -1.51
N LEU A 80 11.34 -14.76 -2.08
CA LEU A 80 10.07 -15.28 -1.54
C LEU A 80 10.19 -16.00 -0.19
N LYS A 81 11.41 -16.24 0.31
CA LYS A 81 11.66 -16.74 1.67
C LYS A 81 11.86 -15.62 2.68
N GLY A 82 11.79 -14.37 2.23
CA GLY A 82 12.00 -13.18 3.05
C GLY A 82 13.49 -12.86 3.32
N GLU A 83 14.42 -13.56 2.66
CA GLU A 83 15.85 -13.29 2.79
C GLU A 83 16.23 -12.03 2.02
N THR A 84 16.98 -11.12 2.64
CA THR A 84 17.50 -9.91 1.99
C THR A 84 18.56 -10.26 0.95
N LEU A 85 18.34 -9.82 -0.28
CA LEU A 85 19.30 -9.96 -1.36
C LEU A 85 20.18 -8.71 -1.51
N SER A 86 19.56 -7.54 -1.41
CA SER A 86 20.26 -6.25 -1.49
C SER A 86 19.54 -5.16 -0.72
N PHE A 87 20.23 -4.05 -0.52
CA PHE A 87 19.70 -2.83 0.06
C PHE A 87 20.30 -1.62 -0.68
N MET A 88 19.43 -0.70 -1.11
CA MET A 88 19.82 0.58 -1.69
C MET A 88 19.50 1.71 -0.71
N ALA A 89 20.52 2.40 -0.22
CA ALA A 89 20.34 3.53 0.70
C ALA A 89 19.71 4.71 -0.04
N ALA A 90 18.48 5.07 0.33
CA ALA A 90 17.72 6.16 -0.24
C ALA A 90 16.65 6.64 0.77
N PRO A 91 17.07 7.33 1.86
CA PRO A 91 16.13 7.78 2.89
C PRO A 91 15.13 8.80 2.35
N GLY A 92 13.88 8.68 2.78
CA GLY A 92 12.78 9.56 2.34
C GLY A 92 11.92 8.98 1.21
N LEU A 93 12.15 7.72 0.82
CA LEU A 93 11.19 7.01 -0.03
C LEU A 93 10.02 6.51 0.82
N ASN A 94 8.79 6.57 0.28
CA ASN A 94 7.58 6.10 0.97
C ASN A 94 7.03 4.86 0.28
N ASN A 95 6.08 5.00 -0.63
CA ASN A 95 5.53 3.87 -1.37
C ASN A 95 6.42 3.50 -2.57
N VAL A 96 6.31 2.25 -3.03
CA VAL A 96 7.08 1.71 -4.14
C VAL A 96 6.19 0.87 -5.04
N ASP A 97 6.37 0.98 -6.34
CA ASP A 97 5.78 0.08 -7.32
C ASP A 97 6.81 -0.25 -8.41
N LEU A 98 6.57 -1.28 -9.18
CA LEU A 98 7.50 -1.69 -10.23
C LEU A 98 6.78 -2.19 -11.48
N ILE A 99 7.46 -2.03 -12.60
CA ILE A 99 6.96 -2.48 -13.89
C ILE A 99 8.09 -3.16 -14.66
N GLY A 100 7.81 -4.32 -15.22
CA GLY A 100 8.75 -5.09 -16.02
C GLY A 100 8.28 -5.29 -17.44
N ASP A 101 9.23 -5.49 -18.37
CA ASP A 101 8.88 -6.00 -19.70
C ASP A 101 8.37 -7.45 -19.62
N ALA A 102 7.68 -7.91 -20.68
CA ALA A 102 7.09 -9.25 -20.72
C ALA A 102 8.13 -10.38 -20.60
N GLU A 103 9.36 -10.11 -20.97
CA GLU A 103 10.50 -11.03 -20.90
C GLU A 103 11.23 -10.99 -19.56
N GLY A 104 10.97 -9.96 -18.72
CA GLY A 104 11.64 -9.76 -17.43
C GLY A 104 13.09 -9.30 -17.53
N ASN A 105 13.48 -8.69 -18.65
CA ASN A 105 14.86 -8.22 -18.83
C ASN A 105 15.08 -6.81 -18.28
N VAL A 106 14.04 -5.98 -18.32
CA VAL A 106 14.08 -4.60 -17.82
C VAL A 106 13.01 -4.46 -16.76
N ILE A 107 13.43 -4.14 -15.53
CA ILE A 107 12.52 -3.92 -14.41
C ILE A 107 12.79 -2.52 -13.88
N THR A 108 11.80 -1.67 -14.05
CA THR A 108 11.82 -0.32 -13.52
C THR A 108 11.09 -0.28 -12.18
N VAL A 109 11.76 0.16 -11.15
CA VAL A 109 11.22 0.40 -9.82
C VAL A 109 11.03 1.90 -9.64
N VAL A 110 9.87 2.30 -9.22
CA VAL A 110 9.55 3.71 -8.97
C VAL A 110 9.04 3.85 -7.54
N ALA A 111 9.64 4.75 -6.79
CA ALA A 111 9.22 5.05 -5.44
C ALA A 111 8.82 6.53 -5.32
N SER A 112 7.81 6.81 -4.53
CA SER A 112 7.49 8.17 -4.12
C SER A 112 8.61 8.70 -3.21
N ASP A 113 9.05 9.93 -3.45
CA ASP A 113 10.18 10.52 -2.76
C ASP A 113 9.74 11.84 -2.11
N ARG A 114 9.83 11.87 -0.79
CA ARG A 114 9.48 13.00 0.09
C ARG A 114 10.68 13.63 0.77
N ALA A 115 11.88 13.48 0.24
CA ALA A 115 13.06 14.18 0.74
C ALA A 115 12.92 15.72 0.65
N ASP A 116 12.05 16.21 -0.26
CA ASP A 116 11.54 17.59 -0.29
C ASP A 116 10.04 17.55 0.07
N LEU A 117 9.68 18.04 1.26
CA LEU A 117 8.30 18.04 1.74
C LEU A 117 7.38 19.03 1.00
N ALA A 118 7.94 19.94 0.20
CA ALA A 118 7.17 20.93 -0.56
C ALA A 118 6.90 20.49 -2.00
N THR A 119 7.71 19.57 -2.53
CA THR A 119 7.64 19.09 -3.90
C THR A 119 7.78 17.57 -3.93
N ALA A 120 6.71 16.89 -4.32
CA ALA A 120 6.73 15.45 -4.55
C ALA A 120 7.66 15.11 -5.70
N HIS A 121 8.43 14.03 -5.55
CA HIS A 121 9.30 13.50 -6.60
C HIS A 121 9.05 12.01 -6.79
N LEU A 122 9.53 11.48 -7.91
CA LEU A 122 9.67 10.05 -8.17
C LEU A 122 11.14 9.70 -8.21
N SER A 123 11.56 8.72 -7.44
CA SER A 123 12.86 8.06 -7.54
C SER A 123 12.73 6.83 -8.44
N ILE A 124 13.45 6.83 -9.57
CA ILE A 124 13.41 5.77 -10.58
C ILE A 124 14.69 4.96 -10.49
N SER A 125 14.55 3.63 -10.34
CA SER A 125 15.67 2.70 -10.25
C SER A 125 15.49 1.54 -11.22
N ALA A 126 16.60 0.95 -11.64
CA ALA A 126 16.61 -0.32 -12.35
C ALA A 126 16.87 -1.46 -11.35
N LEU A 127 16.03 -2.51 -11.37
CA LEU A 127 16.25 -3.74 -10.64
C LEU A 127 16.93 -4.76 -11.56
N LEU A 128 18.07 -5.30 -11.12
CA LEU A 128 18.79 -6.38 -11.80
C LEU A 128 18.32 -7.73 -11.26
N PRO A 129 17.50 -8.50 -11.99
CA PRO A 129 16.81 -9.67 -11.45
C PRO A 129 17.76 -10.81 -11.04
N GLU A 130 18.93 -10.91 -11.68
CA GLU A 130 19.92 -11.96 -11.39
C GLU A 130 20.59 -11.81 -10.02
N THR A 131 20.74 -10.58 -9.53
CA THR A 131 21.43 -10.26 -8.29
C THR A 131 20.49 -9.66 -7.22
N GLY A 132 19.33 -9.16 -7.64
CA GLY A 132 18.44 -8.35 -6.81
C GLY A 132 18.98 -6.92 -6.56
N GLU A 133 20.04 -6.49 -7.24
CA GLU A 133 20.62 -5.15 -7.06
C GLU A 133 19.73 -4.06 -7.64
N LEU A 134 19.56 -2.98 -6.90
CA LEU A 134 18.88 -1.77 -7.34
C LEU A 134 19.91 -0.68 -7.69
N ILE A 135 19.71 -0.04 -8.84
CA ILE A 135 20.54 1.05 -9.32
C ILE A 135 19.65 2.28 -9.51
N LEU A 136 19.83 3.29 -8.68
CA LEU A 136 19.14 4.59 -8.84
C LEU A 136 19.55 5.19 -10.19
N THR A 137 18.57 5.48 -11.04
CA THR A 137 18.80 6.03 -12.39
C THR A 137 18.47 7.51 -12.46
N GLU A 138 17.35 7.92 -11.87
CA GLU A 138 16.91 9.31 -11.93
C GLU A 138 15.95 9.67 -10.79
N ARG A 139 15.87 10.97 -10.48
CA ARG A 139 14.87 11.57 -9.59
C ARG A 139 14.18 12.71 -10.33
N ILE A 140 12.88 12.58 -10.56
CA ILE A 140 12.11 13.56 -11.34
C ILE A 140 11.07 14.28 -10.45
N PRO A 141 10.84 15.61 -10.64
CA PRO A 141 9.81 16.33 -9.92
C PRO A 141 8.42 15.97 -10.48
N VAL A 142 7.44 15.90 -9.58
CA VAL A 142 6.02 15.68 -9.91
C VAL A 142 5.25 17.00 -9.80
N GLY A 143 5.23 17.58 -8.61
CA GLY A 143 4.46 18.79 -8.34
C GLY A 143 4.41 19.13 -6.85
N PRO A 144 3.73 20.23 -6.48
CA PRO A 144 3.57 20.61 -5.08
C PRO A 144 2.96 19.52 -4.22
N GLY A 145 3.48 19.37 -3.00
CA GLY A 145 3.05 18.46 -1.97
C GLY A 145 4.13 17.51 -1.49
N GLU A 146 3.91 16.83 -0.36
CA GLU A 146 4.79 15.79 0.16
C GLU A 146 4.56 14.49 -0.62
N GLY A 147 5.59 13.91 -1.25
CA GLY A 147 5.51 12.65 -1.98
C GLY A 147 5.09 11.50 -1.06
N TYR A 148 3.98 10.79 -1.39
CA TYR A 148 3.39 9.79 -0.51
C TYR A 148 2.97 8.56 -1.31
N GLY A 149 1.70 8.37 -1.64
CA GLY A 149 1.26 7.22 -2.45
C GLY A 149 1.83 7.20 -3.87
N ILE A 150 2.06 6.00 -4.41
CA ILE A 150 2.42 5.77 -5.81
C ILE A 150 1.82 4.46 -6.32
N CYS A 151 1.45 4.43 -7.60
CA CYS A 151 1.18 3.22 -8.35
C CYS A 151 1.45 3.42 -9.85
N LEU A 152 1.74 2.32 -10.55
CA LEU A 152 2.10 2.34 -11.97
C LEU A 152 1.00 1.76 -12.83
N GLY A 153 0.81 2.35 -14.01
CA GLY A 153 0.02 1.76 -15.08
C GLY A 153 0.89 0.88 -16.00
N GLU A 154 0.24 0.16 -16.89
CA GLU A 154 0.90 -0.74 -17.84
C GLU A 154 1.85 -0.01 -18.79
N ILE A 155 2.83 -0.77 -19.34
CA ILE A 155 3.71 -0.29 -20.40
C ILE A 155 2.92 -0.18 -21.70
N SER A 156 2.89 0.98 -22.29
CA SER A 156 2.30 1.22 -23.60
C SER A 156 3.19 0.69 -24.73
N PRO A 157 2.64 0.48 -25.94
CA PRO A 157 3.38 -0.09 -27.06
C PRO A 157 4.65 0.66 -27.50
N ASP A 158 4.77 1.94 -27.12
CA ASP A 158 5.95 2.78 -27.37
C ASP A 158 6.98 2.70 -26.23
N GLY A 159 6.76 1.83 -25.24
CA GLY A 159 7.65 1.62 -24.10
C GLY A 159 7.51 2.66 -22.98
N ALA A 160 6.53 3.55 -23.09
CA ALA A 160 6.23 4.48 -22.01
C ALA A 160 5.27 3.85 -20.99
N PHE A 161 5.32 4.33 -19.75
CA PHE A 161 4.38 3.95 -18.71
C PHE A 161 3.88 5.18 -17.95
N THR A 162 2.84 5.00 -17.17
CA THR A 162 2.26 6.05 -16.35
C THR A 162 2.50 5.78 -14.88
N ALA A 163 3.02 6.77 -14.16
CA ALA A 163 3.05 6.78 -12.71
C ALA A 163 1.93 7.70 -12.19
N VAL A 164 1.17 7.21 -11.23
CA VAL A 164 0.24 8.02 -10.44
C VAL A 164 0.92 8.37 -9.14
N SER A 165 0.95 9.64 -8.79
CA SER A 165 1.49 10.12 -7.51
C SER A 165 0.38 10.77 -6.71
N ALA A 166 0.31 10.43 -5.43
CA ALA A 166 -0.71 10.89 -4.51
C ALA A 166 -0.07 11.57 -3.28
N PRO A 167 0.39 12.84 -3.41
CA PRO A 167 0.86 13.61 -2.27
C PRO A 167 -0.17 13.77 -1.16
N LYS A 168 0.30 13.92 0.08
CA LYS A 168 -0.53 14.05 1.29
C LYS A 168 -1.63 15.10 1.21
N GLU A 169 -1.42 16.15 0.44
CA GLU A 169 -2.36 17.26 0.29
C GLU A 169 -3.58 16.94 -0.59
N GLY A 170 -3.66 15.71 -1.11
CA GLY A 170 -4.83 15.23 -1.84
C GLY A 170 -4.84 15.55 -3.34
N THR A 171 -3.79 16.13 -3.91
CA THR A 171 -3.66 16.29 -5.36
C THR A 171 -3.17 14.99 -5.98
N ILE A 172 -3.89 14.45 -6.94
CA ILE A 172 -3.50 13.23 -7.66
C ILE A 172 -2.89 13.64 -9.00
N TYR A 173 -1.61 13.31 -9.18
CA TYR A 173 -0.88 13.58 -10.40
C TYR A 173 -0.79 12.32 -11.26
N ARG A 174 -0.81 12.52 -12.58
CA ARG A 174 -0.50 11.52 -13.59
C ARG A 174 0.77 11.95 -14.32
N THR A 175 1.82 11.13 -14.26
CA THR A 175 3.10 11.38 -14.93
C THR A 175 3.35 10.31 -15.97
N ARG A 176 3.36 10.68 -17.24
CA ARG A 176 3.82 9.81 -18.33
C ARG A 176 5.35 9.82 -18.37
N ILE A 177 5.96 8.67 -18.35
CA ILE A 177 7.42 8.47 -18.34
C ILE A 177 7.79 7.66 -19.57
N SER A 178 8.83 8.09 -20.28
CA SER A 178 9.31 7.43 -21.50
C SER A 178 10.83 7.53 -21.64
N ASN A 179 11.41 6.64 -22.40
CA ASN A 179 12.81 6.72 -22.77
C ASN A 179 13.01 7.76 -23.88
N GLY A 180 13.78 8.78 -23.59
CA GLY A 180 14.18 9.78 -24.55
C GLY A 180 15.43 9.37 -25.34
N ALA A 181 15.91 10.30 -26.19
CA ALA A 181 17.14 10.09 -26.95
C ALA A 181 18.36 9.92 -26.02
N ASN A 182 19.26 9.01 -26.37
CA ASN A 182 20.51 8.74 -25.64
C ASN A 182 20.32 8.18 -24.20
N GLY A 183 19.17 7.55 -23.92
CA GLY A 183 18.91 6.92 -22.61
C GLY A 183 18.53 7.91 -21.51
N THR A 184 18.13 9.12 -21.86
CA THR A 184 17.53 10.06 -20.92
C THR A 184 16.10 9.64 -20.59
N ILE A 185 15.59 9.98 -19.40
CA ILE A 185 14.18 9.83 -19.06
C ILE A 185 13.45 11.13 -19.42
N GLU A 186 12.40 11.02 -20.24
CA GLU A 186 11.48 12.11 -20.52
C GLU A 186 10.19 11.90 -19.74
N HIS A 187 9.65 12.97 -19.16
CA HIS A 187 8.42 12.90 -18.38
C HIS A 187 7.50 14.08 -18.63
N GLN A 188 6.21 13.83 -18.49
CA GLN A 188 5.18 14.88 -18.53
C GLN A 188 4.18 14.63 -17.42
N THR A 189 4.01 15.61 -16.54
CA THR A 189 3.11 15.53 -15.39
C THR A 189 1.92 16.47 -15.57
N GLU A 190 0.75 16.01 -15.17
CA GLU A 190 -0.48 16.79 -15.10
C GLU A 190 -1.30 16.41 -13.86
N VAL A 191 -2.17 17.29 -13.41
CA VAL A 191 -3.14 16.99 -12.35
C VAL A 191 -4.26 16.15 -12.95
N LEU A 192 -4.47 14.94 -12.45
CA LEU A 192 -5.59 14.08 -12.84
C LEU A 192 -6.87 14.47 -12.12
N THR A 193 -6.81 14.57 -10.79
CA THR A 193 -7.95 14.93 -9.93
C THR A 193 -7.46 15.33 -8.54
N THR A 194 -8.37 15.54 -7.58
CA THR A 194 -8.04 15.80 -6.17
C THR A 194 -8.96 15.03 -5.25
N VAL A 195 -8.50 14.67 -4.06
CA VAL A 195 -9.32 14.20 -2.93
C VAL A 195 -9.27 15.23 -1.80
N ALA A 196 -10.09 15.09 -0.77
CA ALA A 196 -10.25 16.13 0.23
C ALA A 196 -9.21 16.06 1.36
N THR A 197 -8.71 14.86 1.63
CA THR A 197 -7.77 14.57 2.72
C THR A 197 -6.62 13.71 2.19
N GLN A 198 -5.81 13.16 3.06
CA GLN A 198 -4.63 12.38 2.70
C GLN A 198 -4.99 11.11 1.93
N PRO A 199 -4.49 10.93 0.68
CA PRO A 199 -4.51 9.65 -0.02
C PRO A 199 -3.21 8.91 0.22
N GLU A 200 -3.24 7.59 0.17
CA GLU A 200 -2.00 6.80 0.20
C GLU A 200 -2.05 5.64 -0.80
N GLY A 201 -2.55 4.48 -0.40
CA GLY A 201 -2.54 3.31 -1.26
C GLY A 201 -3.27 3.50 -2.56
N CYS A 202 -2.68 3.05 -3.66
CA CYS A 202 -3.35 3.06 -4.96
C CYS A 202 -2.98 1.85 -5.81
N VAL A 203 -3.83 1.54 -6.78
CA VAL A 203 -3.57 0.54 -7.83
C VAL A 203 -4.29 0.90 -9.12
N VAL A 204 -3.63 0.68 -10.25
CA VAL A 204 -4.21 0.91 -11.58
C VAL A 204 -4.68 -0.42 -12.17
N ASP A 205 -5.97 -0.52 -12.50
CA ASP A 205 -6.48 -1.60 -13.35
C ASP A 205 -6.34 -1.19 -14.82
N GLY A 206 -5.25 -1.56 -15.45
CA GLY A 206 -4.94 -1.24 -16.85
C GLY A 206 -5.96 -1.81 -17.84
N ARG A 207 -6.69 -2.90 -17.49
CA ARG A 207 -7.72 -3.53 -18.32
C ARG A 207 -8.92 -2.61 -18.55
N THR A 208 -9.25 -1.79 -17.54
CA THR A 208 -10.42 -0.90 -17.54
C THR A 208 -10.04 0.58 -17.57
N GLY A 209 -8.76 0.92 -17.38
CA GLY A 209 -8.31 2.31 -17.22
C GLY A 209 -8.78 2.95 -15.91
N THR A 210 -9.02 2.13 -14.88
CA THR A 210 -9.51 2.59 -13.58
C THR A 210 -8.36 2.65 -12.57
N LEU A 211 -8.18 3.80 -11.94
CA LEU A 211 -7.35 3.97 -10.74
C LEU A 211 -8.23 3.78 -9.51
N TYR A 212 -7.84 2.88 -8.62
CA TYR A 212 -8.36 2.83 -7.25
C TYR A 212 -7.39 3.51 -6.32
N ILE A 213 -7.90 4.36 -5.41
CA ILE A 213 -7.06 5.07 -4.44
C ILE A 213 -7.76 5.13 -3.08
N GLY A 214 -7.01 4.85 -2.02
CA GLY A 214 -7.42 5.02 -0.64
C GLY A 214 -7.29 6.49 -0.23
N GLU A 215 -8.36 7.09 0.26
CA GLU A 215 -8.32 8.32 1.04
C GLU A 215 -8.57 7.93 2.49
N GLU A 216 -7.57 8.09 3.36
CA GLU A 216 -7.49 7.46 4.69
C GLU A 216 -8.78 7.52 5.49
N ILE A 217 -9.39 8.69 5.62
CA ILE A 217 -10.59 8.90 6.42
C ILE A 217 -11.90 8.83 5.63
N ALA A 218 -11.85 8.62 4.31
CA ALA A 218 -13.03 8.61 3.44
C ALA A 218 -13.35 7.23 2.87
N GLY A 219 -12.34 6.46 2.43
CA GLY A 219 -12.53 5.16 1.79
C GLY A 219 -11.85 5.06 0.44
N VAL A 220 -12.29 4.10 -0.38
CA VAL A 220 -11.71 3.85 -1.71
C VAL A 220 -12.48 4.59 -2.80
N TRP A 221 -11.75 5.37 -3.58
CA TRP A 221 -12.22 6.01 -4.81
C TRP A 221 -11.89 5.18 -6.03
N ALA A 222 -12.82 5.10 -6.99
CA ALA A 222 -12.55 4.69 -8.37
C ALA A 222 -12.49 5.95 -9.25
N ILE A 223 -11.39 6.08 -9.99
CA ILE A 223 -11.07 7.27 -10.79
C ILE A 223 -10.79 6.81 -12.22
N ASP A 224 -11.45 7.40 -13.18
CA ASP A 224 -11.19 7.18 -14.60
C ASP A 224 -9.86 7.85 -14.97
N MET A 225 -8.91 7.08 -15.47
CA MET A 225 -7.55 7.54 -15.78
C MET A 225 -7.46 8.50 -16.95
N GLU A 226 -8.47 8.55 -17.82
CA GLU A 226 -8.50 9.47 -18.95
C GLU A 226 -9.08 10.83 -18.55
N THR A 227 -10.18 10.85 -17.81
CA THR A 227 -10.98 12.05 -17.56
C THR A 227 -10.80 12.63 -16.15
N GLY A 228 -10.27 11.86 -15.21
CA GLY A 228 -10.19 12.22 -13.77
C GLY A 228 -11.56 12.19 -13.07
N ALA A 229 -12.61 11.71 -13.72
CA ALA A 229 -13.91 11.52 -13.09
C ALA A 229 -13.84 10.46 -12.00
N LYS A 230 -14.42 10.73 -10.82
CA LYS A 230 -14.27 9.86 -9.66
C LYS A 230 -15.58 9.57 -8.96
N SER A 231 -15.64 8.39 -8.30
CA SER A 231 -16.72 7.99 -7.43
C SER A 231 -16.18 7.27 -6.19
N LEU A 232 -16.75 7.54 -5.02
CA LEU A 232 -16.41 6.82 -3.79
C LEU A 232 -17.13 5.47 -3.82
N VAL A 233 -16.37 4.38 -4.01
CA VAL A 233 -16.91 3.03 -4.25
C VAL A 233 -16.92 2.15 -3.02
N ALA A 234 -16.06 2.45 -2.02
CA ALA A 234 -16.06 1.75 -0.74
C ALA A 234 -15.82 2.78 0.39
N PRO A 235 -16.89 3.40 0.93
CA PRO A 235 -16.76 4.36 2.02
C PRO A 235 -16.43 3.69 3.35
N VAL A 236 -15.68 4.41 4.22
CA VAL A 236 -15.49 4.02 5.62
C VAL A 236 -16.82 4.02 6.38
N GLY A 237 -16.85 3.32 7.52
CA GLY A 237 -17.99 3.31 8.41
C GLY A 237 -19.18 2.45 7.96
N THR A 238 -19.00 1.63 6.94
CA THR A 238 -19.99 0.65 6.45
C THR A 238 -19.77 -0.77 6.97
N GLY A 239 -18.79 -0.97 7.86
CA GLY A 239 -18.38 -2.26 8.40
C GLY A 239 -17.17 -2.86 7.68
N MET A 240 -17.00 -2.61 6.39
CA MET A 240 -15.87 -3.16 5.63
C MET A 240 -14.53 -2.45 5.91
N LEU A 241 -14.54 -1.13 6.07
CA LEU A 241 -13.35 -0.32 6.26
C LEU A 241 -13.45 0.49 7.56
N VAL A 242 -12.38 0.43 8.34
CA VAL A 242 -12.13 1.27 9.52
C VAL A 242 -10.90 2.13 9.21
N PRO A 243 -10.98 3.45 9.34
CA PRO A 243 -9.84 4.33 9.08
C PRO A 243 -8.59 4.00 9.94
N ASP A 244 -7.41 4.17 9.39
CA ASP A 244 -7.16 4.70 8.07
C ASP A 244 -7.28 3.63 6.99
N VAL A 245 -7.61 4.06 5.76
CA VAL A 245 -7.63 3.20 4.56
C VAL A 245 -6.30 3.39 3.83
N GLU A 246 -5.47 2.37 3.92
CA GLU A 246 -4.07 2.40 3.48
C GLU A 246 -3.87 1.62 2.16
N GLY A 247 -2.89 0.74 2.09
CA GLY A 247 -2.53 0.00 0.89
C GLY A 247 -3.70 -0.63 0.14
N LEU A 248 -3.63 -0.59 -1.19
CA LEU A 248 -4.58 -1.23 -2.09
C LEU A 248 -3.85 -2.20 -3.01
N ALA A 249 -4.46 -3.37 -3.25
CA ALA A 249 -3.92 -4.37 -4.16
C ALA A 249 -5.00 -5.01 -5.03
N LEU A 250 -4.63 -5.42 -6.25
CA LEU A 250 -5.54 -5.95 -7.27
C LEU A 250 -5.23 -7.41 -7.58
N ALA A 251 -6.25 -8.27 -7.55
CA ALA A 251 -6.21 -9.63 -8.10
C ALA A 251 -7.08 -9.70 -9.36
N PRO A 252 -6.54 -9.48 -10.56
CA PRO A 252 -7.31 -9.41 -11.79
C PRO A 252 -7.82 -10.77 -12.25
N GLU A 253 -9.07 -10.84 -12.75
CA GLU A 253 -9.66 -12.01 -13.40
C GLU A 253 -10.43 -11.60 -14.66
N GLY A 254 -10.10 -12.20 -15.80
CA GLY A 254 -10.77 -11.90 -17.08
C GLY A 254 -10.58 -10.46 -17.53
N GLU A 255 -11.60 -9.88 -18.17
CA GLU A 255 -11.51 -8.55 -18.78
C GLU A 255 -11.66 -7.40 -17.78
N ASP A 256 -12.48 -7.56 -16.72
CA ASP A 256 -12.78 -6.50 -15.74
C ASP A 256 -13.07 -7.04 -14.32
N GLY A 257 -13.10 -8.36 -14.14
CA GLY A 257 -13.39 -9.02 -12.88
C GLY A 257 -12.15 -9.17 -11.98
N GLY A 258 -12.32 -9.92 -10.89
CA GLY A 258 -11.30 -10.18 -9.90
C GLY A 258 -11.62 -9.55 -8.55
N TYR A 259 -10.60 -9.20 -7.79
CA TYR A 259 -10.75 -8.68 -6.44
C TYR A 259 -9.90 -7.42 -6.24
N LEU A 260 -10.44 -6.47 -5.49
CA LEU A 260 -9.70 -5.39 -4.88
C LEU A 260 -9.58 -5.67 -3.38
N VAL A 261 -8.38 -5.57 -2.84
CA VAL A 261 -8.08 -5.67 -1.42
C VAL A 261 -7.66 -4.30 -0.92
N ALA A 262 -8.16 -3.90 0.25
CA ALA A 262 -7.80 -2.64 0.89
C ALA A 262 -7.38 -2.89 2.35
N SER A 263 -6.28 -2.30 2.78
CA SER A 263 -5.90 -2.29 4.19
C SER A 263 -6.87 -1.41 4.98
N SER A 264 -7.42 -1.98 6.04
CA SER A 264 -8.25 -1.33 7.06
C SER A 264 -7.41 -1.24 8.33
N GLN A 265 -6.47 -0.28 8.34
CA GLN A 265 -5.42 -0.18 9.35
C GLN A 265 -6.00 -0.03 10.76
N GLY A 266 -7.05 0.79 10.91
CA GLY A 266 -7.64 1.13 12.20
C GLY A 266 -8.20 -0.05 13.00
N ASP A 267 -8.34 -1.23 12.38
CA ASP A 267 -8.71 -2.45 13.10
C ASP A 267 -7.94 -3.70 12.65
N ASN A 268 -6.77 -3.52 12.02
CA ASN A 268 -5.83 -4.58 11.62
C ASN A 268 -6.48 -5.66 10.75
N ALA A 269 -7.23 -5.24 9.72
CA ALA A 269 -7.92 -6.15 8.81
C ALA A 269 -7.76 -5.70 7.35
N TYR A 270 -8.08 -6.61 6.44
CA TYR A 270 -8.08 -6.35 5.01
C TYR A 270 -9.49 -6.58 4.47
N ALA A 271 -10.04 -5.59 3.79
CA ALA A 271 -11.35 -5.66 3.14
C ALA A 271 -11.21 -6.15 1.71
N VAL A 272 -12.04 -7.12 1.30
CA VAL A 272 -12.01 -7.71 -0.03
C VAL A 272 -13.31 -7.39 -0.77
N TYR A 273 -13.19 -6.87 -1.97
CA TYR A 273 -14.30 -6.51 -2.84
C TYR A 273 -14.22 -7.24 -4.17
N ARG A 274 -15.36 -7.69 -4.68
CA ARG A 274 -15.48 -8.31 -6.01
C ARG A 274 -15.66 -7.24 -7.09
N LEU A 275 -14.77 -7.26 -8.08
CA LEU A 275 -14.86 -6.40 -9.26
C LEU A 275 -15.79 -6.98 -10.34
N PRO A 276 -16.34 -6.13 -11.24
CA PRO A 276 -16.20 -4.67 -11.28
C PRO A 276 -17.16 -3.92 -10.35
N ALA A 277 -18.14 -4.63 -9.74
CA ALA A 277 -19.24 -4.01 -9.00
C ALA A 277 -18.87 -3.53 -7.59
N MET A 278 -17.65 -3.74 -7.12
CA MET A 278 -17.20 -3.42 -5.76
C MET A 278 -18.08 -4.06 -4.68
N THR A 279 -18.57 -5.28 -4.97
CA THR A 279 -19.40 -6.01 -4.01
C THR A 279 -18.54 -6.53 -2.85
N PRO A 280 -18.89 -6.25 -1.59
CA PRO A 280 -18.17 -6.81 -0.45
C PRO A 280 -18.14 -8.34 -0.49
N VAL A 281 -16.95 -8.93 -0.34
CA VAL A 281 -16.75 -10.39 -0.23
C VAL A 281 -16.61 -10.78 1.23
N GLY A 282 -15.86 -9.99 1.99
CA GLY A 282 -15.59 -10.21 3.40
C GLY A 282 -14.29 -9.53 3.82
N ARG A 283 -13.85 -9.87 5.02
CA ARG A 283 -12.63 -9.33 5.62
C ARG A 283 -11.77 -10.45 6.16
N PHE A 284 -10.46 -10.26 6.13
CA PHE A 284 -9.52 -11.21 6.75
C PHE A 284 -8.46 -10.49 7.57
N ARG A 285 -7.76 -11.23 8.43
CA ARG A 285 -6.59 -10.80 9.20
C ARG A 285 -5.50 -11.84 9.08
N ILE A 286 -4.25 -11.40 9.08
CA ILE A 286 -3.11 -12.29 9.28
C ILE A 286 -2.86 -12.41 10.79
N ALA A 287 -3.21 -13.55 11.36
CA ALA A 287 -3.01 -13.85 12.77
C ALA A 287 -1.63 -14.48 13.00
N ALA A 288 -1.14 -14.39 14.24
CA ALA A 288 0.10 -15.06 14.63
C ALA A 288 -0.03 -16.59 14.49
N GLY A 289 1.00 -17.20 13.89
CA GLY A 289 1.12 -18.64 13.67
C GLY A 289 2.57 -19.08 13.84
N ALA A 290 3.17 -19.63 12.79
CA ALA A 290 4.63 -19.86 12.75
C ALA A 290 5.42 -18.55 12.70
N PHE A 291 4.82 -17.52 12.13
CA PHE A 291 5.29 -16.13 12.09
C PHE A 291 4.34 -15.23 12.88
N GLY A 292 4.72 -13.93 13.05
CA GLY A 292 3.87 -12.96 13.72
C GLY A 292 2.56 -12.65 12.98
N SER A 293 1.68 -11.89 13.63
CA SER A 293 0.52 -11.24 13.01
C SER A 293 0.95 -10.05 12.15
N THR A 294 -0.02 -9.41 11.49
CA THR A 294 0.14 -8.05 10.97
C THR A 294 -0.71 -7.09 11.79
N GLU A 295 -0.12 -5.95 12.14
CA GLU A 295 -0.78 -4.87 12.85
C GLU A 295 -0.35 -3.52 12.25
N GLU A 296 -1.26 -2.54 12.26
CA GLU A 296 -1.01 -1.19 11.72
C GLU A 296 -0.41 -1.23 10.30
N THR A 297 -1.07 -1.99 9.40
CA THR A 297 -0.56 -2.23 8.05
C THR A 297 -0.77 -1.00 7.17
N ASP A 298 0.35 -0.43 6.69
CA ASP A 298 0.39 0.60 5.66
C ASP A 298 0.22 -0.06 4.28
N GLY A 299 1.30 -0.51 3.65
CA GLY A 299 1.29 -1.05 2.30
C GLY A 299 0.96 -2.54 2.20
N ILE A 300 0.32 -2.90 1.10
CA ILE A 300 0.04 -4.29 0.70
C ILE A 300 0.30 -4.48 -0.79
N GLU A 301 0.63 -5.70 -1.20
CA GLU A 301 0.71 -6.07 -2.62
C GLU A 301 0.11 -7.46 -2.84
N LEU A 302 -0.42 -7.70 -4.06
CA LEU A 302 -1.06 -8.96 -4.42
C LEU A 302 -0.84 -9.30 -5.89
N ASP A 303 -0.30 -10.50 -6.11
CA ASP A 303 -0.30 -11.10 -7.45
C ASP A 303 -0.93 -12.50 -7.35
N ASN A 304 -2.07 -12.70 -8.01
CA ASN A 304 -2.86 -13.92 -7.93
C ASN A 304 -2.41 -15.04 -8.89
N ARG A 305 -1.25 -14.88 -9.53
CA ARG A 305 -0.63 -15.92 -10.36
C ARG A 305 0.17 -16.90 -9.52
N ASP A 306 0.57 -18.03 -10.14
CA ASP A 306 1.40 -19.05 -9.49
C ASP A 306 2.85 -18.54 -9.29
N PHE A 307 3.38 -18.69 -8.06
CA PHE A 307 4.76 -18.39 -7.66
C PHE A 307 5.55 -19.65 -7.26
N GLY A 308 5.11 -20.82 -7.71
CA GLY A 308 5.73 -22.10 -7.38
C GLY A 308 5.12 -22.75 -6.14
N PRO A 309 5.77 -23.79 -5.59
CA PRO A 309 5.15 -24.66 -4.57
C PRO A 309 4.78 -23.96 -3.28
N ASP A 310 5.45 -22.88 -2.93
CA ASP A 310 5.17 -22.15 -1.68
C ASP A 310 3.92 -21.25 -1.80
N PHE A 311 3.67 -20.69 -3.00
CA PHE A 311 2.53 -19.79 -3.29
C PHE A 311 1.84 -20.14 -4.61
N PRO A 312 1.24 -21.35 -4.74
CA PRO A 312 0.72 -21.85 -6.02
C PRO A 312 -0.54 -21.12 -6.50
N GLY A 313 -1.29 -20.50 -5.61
CA GLY A 313 -2.51 -19.77 -5.91
C GLY A 313 -2.41 -18.26 -5.73
N GLY A 314 -1.17 -17.72 -5.73
CA GLY A 314 -0.91 -16.30 -5.59
C GLY A 314 -0.26 -15.92 -4.26
N LEU A 315 0.37 -14.75 -4.28
CA LEU A 315 1.13 -14.16 -3.18
C LEU A 315 0.48 -12.85 -2.75
N PHE A 316 0.08 -12.78 -1.48
CA PHE A 316 -0.31 -11.55 -0.79
C PHE A 316 0.79 -11.15 0.18
N ILE A 317 1.19 -9.89 0.14
CA ILE A 317 2.19 -9.32 1.05
C ILE A 317 1.56 -8.18 1.83
N ALA A 318 1.86 -8.10 3.11
CA ALA A 318 1.41 -7.00 3.97
C ALA A 318 2.54 -6.52 4.87
N GLN A 319 2.69 -5.21 4.97
CA GLN A 319 3.55 -4.58 5.97
C GLN A 319 3.03 -4.92 7.38
N ASP A 320 3.95 -5.15 8.31
CA ASP A 320 3.68 -5.34 9.73
C ASP A 320 4.28 -4.19 10.53
N GLY A 321 3.43 -3.26 10.93
CA GLY A 321 3.80 -2.04 11.66
C GLY A 321 4.20 -2.31 13.11
N ILE A 322 3.84 -3.48 13.68
CA ILE A 322 4.17 -3.83 15.07
C ILE A 322 4.75 -5.24 15.17
N ASN A 323 6.06 -5.37 15.12
CA ASN A 323 6.79 -6.64 15.09
C ASN A 323 7.79 -6.82 16.27
N PRO A 324 7.41 -6.63 17.54
CA PRO A 324 8.34 -6.73 18.67
C PRO A 324 8.84 -8.18 18.86
N PRO A 325 10.10 -8.40 19.26
CA PRO A 325 11.10 -7.40 19.65
C PRO A 325 11.93 -6.83 18.47
N HIS A 326 11.55 -7.13 17.25
CA HIS A 326 12.26 -6.74 16.03
C HIS A 326 11.72 -5.42 15.46
N ALA A 327 12.45 -4.85 14.50
CA ALA A 327 11.92 -3.79 13.64
C ALA A 327 10.76 -4.33 12.77
N GLN A 328 10.03 -3.42 12.15
CA GLN A 328 8.96 -3.74 11.21
C GLN A 328 9.46 -4.61 10.05
N ASN A 329 8.56 -5.38 9.45
CA ASN A 329 8.86 -6.26 8.33
C ASN A 329 7.62 -6.46 7.44
N PHE A 330 7.66 -7.46 6.55
CA PHE A 330 6.55 -7.81 5.67
C PHE A 330 6.20 -9.28 5.86
N LYS A 331 4.89 -9.59 5.93
CA LYS A 331 4.35 -10.96 6.01
C LYS A 331 3.87 -11.39 4.63
N LEU A 332 4.17 -12.62 4.27
CA LEU A 332 3.80 -13.26 3.01
C LEU A 332 2.74 -14.32 3.27
N ALA A 333 1.57 -14.17 2.68
CA ALA A 333 0.45 -15.10 2.82
C ALA A 333 0.01 -15.65 1.45
N ARG A 334 -0.63 -16.81 1.46
CA ARG A 334 -1.18 -17.45 0.27
C ARG A 334 -2.54 -16.87 -0.07
N TRP A 335 -2.68 -16.36 -1.27
CA TRP A 335 -3.94 -15.79 -1.73
C TRP A 335 -5.07 -16.83 -1.85
N ASP A 336 -4.77 -18.03 -2.31
CA ASP A 336 -5.75 -19.13 -2.37
C ASP A 336 -6.29 -19.53 -0.98
N GLU A 337 -5.48 -19.49 0.07
CA GLU A 337 -5.92 -19.76 1.45
C GLU A 337 -6.77 -18.61 2.00
N ILE A 338 -6.46 -17.37 1.64
CA ILE A 338 -7.30 -16.21 1.98
C ILE A 338 -8.69 -16.35 1.36
N LEU A 339 -8.78 -16.68 0.06
CA LEU A 339 -10.06 -16.90 -0.61
C LEU A 339 -10.84 -18.06 0.01
N ALA A 340 -10.19 -19.20 0.27
CA ALA A 340 -10.83 -20.33 0.91
C ALA A 340 -11.37 -20.01 2.32
N ALA A 341 -10.65 -19.20 3.10
CA ALA A 341 -11.11 -18.75 4.41
C ALA A 341 -12.33 -17.83 4.32
N LEU A 342 -12.35 -16.92 3.35
CA LEU A 342 -13.49 -16.02 3.09
C LEU A 342 -14.73 -16.80 2.66
N GLU A 343 -14.59 -17.80 1.78
CA GLU A 343 -15.69 -18.68 1.36
C GLU A 343 -16.27 -19.51 2.53
N ALA A 344 -15.40 -19.98 3.44
CA ALA A 344 -15.82 -20.76 4.59
C ALA A 344 -16.49 -19.92 5.69
N GLY A 345 -16.23 -18.62 5.73
CA GLY A 345 -16.76 -17.67 6.73
C GLY A 345 -18.02 -16.92 6.27
N SER A 346 -18.45 -17.11 5.02
CA SER A 346 -19.60 -16.44 4.37
C SER A 346 -20.97 -17.12 4.65
#